data_9647df210354c935597900528cb8d9b8
#
_entry.id   9647df210354c935597900528cb8d9b8
#
_cell.length_a   1.000
_cell.length_b   1.000
_cell.length_c   1.000
_cell.angle_alpha   90.00
_cell.angle_beta   90.00
_cell.angle_gamma   90.00
#
_symmetry.space_group_name_H-M   'P 1'
#
loop_
_entity.id
_entity.type
_entity.pdbx_description
1 polymer ?
#
loop_
_entity_poly.entity_id
_entity_poly.type
_entity_poly.pdbx_seq_one_letter_code
_entity_poly.pdbx_strand_id
1 'polypeptide(L)'
;MCSSDLVSKLDGTIKYLWRLSDGNCIETVLMRYRHGNSVCISSQVGCAMGCAFCASTVGGRVRNLTAGELLDQVIFTQKDSGVPISNIVLMGIGEPLDNYDNVRRFLTLVNHPDGVNIGMRHISLSTCGLIRGIDRLAEEGLQLTLSVSLHAPDDETRSALMPINRGTGVEALLAACRRYFAKTGRRISYEYAMIDGVNDTPRHAALLGDRLEGTVAHVNLIPLNYVEESSLKPSPHVAAFQRQLEKRGIPATVRRRLGSDIDASCGQLRRKALQNRAE
;
A
#
# COMPACT_ATOMS: atom_id res chain seq x y z
N MET A 1 15.96 6.41 16.17
CA MET A 1 16.19 5.86 14.80
C MET A 1 17.36 6.60 14.16
N CYS A 2 18.34 5.90 13.57
CA CYS A 2 19.32 6.50 12.67
C CYS A 2 18.76 6.44 11.26
N SER A 3 18.94 7.49 10.46
CA SER A 3 18.47 7.53 9.08
C SER A 3 19.63 7.72 8.09
N SER A 4 19.48 7.16 6.92
CA SER A 4 20.09 7.64 5.69
C SER A 4 18.96 7.92 4.71
N ASP A 5 19.08 8.98 3.92
CA ASP A 5 18.07 9.38 2.97
C ASP A 5 18.59 9.39 1.53
N LEU A 6 17.67 9.13 0.61
CA LEU A 6 17.87 9.30 -0.83
C LEU A 6 16.83 10.29 -1.32
N VAL A 7 17.27 11.36 -1.97
CA VAL A 7 16.38 12.38 -2.52
C VAL A 7 16.29 12.21 -4.03
N SER A 8 15.07 12.02 -4.53
CA SER A 8 14.80 11.97 -5.96
C SER A 8 15.14 13.30 -6.65
N LYS A 9 15.92 13.25 -7.70
CA LYS A 9 16.21 14.40 -8.57
C LYS A 9 15.05 14.74 -9.51
N LEU A 10 14.11 13.81 -9.68
CA LEU A 10 12.98 13.97 -10.60
C LEU A 10 11.81 14.73 -9.98
N ASP A 11 11.53 14.50 -8.69
CA ASP A 11 10.30 14.97 -8.08
C ASP A 11 10.42 15.37 -6.60
N GLY A 12 11.62 15.30 -6.02
CA GLY A 12 11.88 15.66 -4.63
C GLY A 12 11.33 14.67 -3.59
N THR A 13 10.92 13.47 -4.01
CA THR A 13 10.58 12.36 -3.11
C THR A 13 11.79 11.99 -2.28
N ILE A 14 11.60 11.74 -0.98
CA ILE A 14 12.68 11.32 -0.08
C ILE A 14 12.40 9.91 0.40
N LYS A 15 13.35 8.99 0.21
CA LYS A 15 13.31 7.65 0.78
C LYS A 15 14.25 7.58 1.97
N TYR A 16 13.69 7.30 3.14
CA TYR A 16 14.41 7.09 4.38
C TYR A 16 14.67 5.62 4.63
N LEU A 17 15.84 5.32 5.13
CA LEU A 17 16.20 4.03 5.71
C LEU A 17 16.37 4.21 7.22
N TRP A 18 15.51 3.58 8.00
CA TRP A 18 15.53 3.65 9.46
C TRP A 18 16.14 2.38 10.05
N ARG A 19 17.13 2.53 10.91
CA ARG A 19 17.64 1.44 11.73
C ARG A 19 16.88 1.40 13.06
N LEU A 20 16.24 0.28 13.34
CA LEU A 20 15.54 0.01 14.58
C LEU A 20 16.51 -0.37 15.71
N SER A 21 16.02 -0.39 16.96
CA SER A 21 16.85 -0.70 18.13
C SER A 21 17.43 -2.12 18.14
N ASP A 22 16.79 -3.06 17.45
CA ASP A 22 17.23 -4.44 17.29
C ASP A 22 18.15 -4.66 16.08
N GLY A 23 18.59 -3.58 15.41
CA GLY A 23 19.46 -3.62 14.24
C GLY A 23 18.74 -3.87 12.90
N ASN A 24 17.46 -4.22 12.91
CA ASN A 24 16.68 -4.34 11.68
C ASN A 24 16.48 -2.99 11.01
N CYS A 25 16.21 -3.01 9.69
CA CYS A 25 15.95 -1.80 8.92
C CYS A 25 14.60 -1.85 8.24
N ILE A 26 13.97 -0.66 8.13
CA ILE A 26 12.74 -0.43 7.40
C ILE A 26 12.89 0.82 6.52
N GLU A 27 12.07 0.92 5.50
CA GLU A 27 12.04 2.08 4.62
C GLU A 27 10.73 2.85 4.76
N THR A 28 10.82 4.17 4.62
CA THR A 28 9.70 5.13 4.63
C THR A 28 9.89 6.09 3.47
N VAL A 29 8.81 6.55 2.85
CA VAL A 29 8.89 7.48 1.72
C VAL A 29 8.07 8.73 1.97
N LEU A 30 8.71 9.89 1.87
CA LEU A 30 8.04 11.19 1.87
C LEU A 30 7.79 11.63 0.43
N MET A 31 6.53 11.85 0.10
CA MET A 31 6.05 12.31 -1.20
C MET A 31 5.44 13.69 -1.07
N ARG A 32 5.81 14.61 -1.98
CA ARG A 32 5.30 15.98 -2.01
C ARG A 32 4.22 16.12 -3.07
N TYR A 33 3.03 16.50 -2.66
CA TYR A 33 1.90 16.80 -3.54
C TYR A 33 1.44 18.25 -3.39
N ARG A 34 0.70 18.78 -4.35
CA ARG A 34 0.12 20.13 -4.26
C ARG A 34 -0.86 20.27 -3.10
N HIS A 35 -1.49 19.19 -2.68
CA HIS A 35 -2.48 19.14 -1.60
C HIS A 35 -1.88 18.75 -0.23
N GLY A 36 -0.57 18.73 -0.10
CA GLY A 36 0.13 18.43 1.14
C GLY A 36 1.16 17.31 1.02
N ASN A 37 1.90 17.05 2.09
CA ASN A 37 2.95 16.06 2.13
C ASN A 37 2.38 14.73 2.62
N SER A 38 2.66 13.65 1.90
CA SER A 38 2.21 12.30 2.24
C SER A 38 3.41 11.45 2.65
N VAL A 39 3.29 10.70 3.74
CA VAL A 39 4.30 9.73 4.14
C VAL A 39 3.78 8.31 3.94
N CYS A 40 4.58 7.49 3.24
CA CYS A 40 4.35 6.05 3.12
C CYS A 40 5.17 5.34 4.19
N ILE A 41 4.50 4.66 5.11
CA ILE A 41 5.14 3.99 6.25
C ILE A 41 5.06 2.48 6.13
N SER A 42 6.05 1.80 6.71
CA SER A 42 6.12 0.36 6.85
C SER A 42 5.39 -0.11 8.13
N SER A 43 4.81 -1.30 8.09
CA SER A 43 4.10 -1.90 9.23
C SER A 43 4.79 -3.11 9.84
N GLN A 44 5.76 -3.68 9.14
CA GLN A 44 6.51 -4.88 9.56
C GLN A 44 7.97 -4.77 9.12
N VAL A 45 8.83 -5.59 9.71
CA VAL A 45 10.16 -5.87 9.18
C VAL A 45 10.05 -7.06 8.23
N GLY A 46 10.06 -6.78 6.92
CA GLY A 46 9.73 -7.76 5.88
C GLY A 46 8.24 -8.05 5.77
N CYS A 47 7.84 -8.96 4.87
CA CYS A 47 6.44 -9.30 4.63
C CYS A 47 6.30 -10.78 4.29
N ALA A 48 5.29 -11.45 4.87
CA ALA A 48 5.04 -12.89 4.65
C ALA A 48 4.05 -13.18 3.50
N MET A 49 3.51 -12.15 2.83
CA MET A 49 2.41 -12.33 1.87
C MET A 49 2.83 -12.95 0.53
N GLY A 50 4.10 -12.87 0.16
CA GLY A 50 4.67 -13.55 -1.01
C GLY A 50 4.22 -13.00 -2.37
N CYS A 51 3.78 -11.72 -2.45
CA CYS A 51 3.35 -11.11 -3.71
C CYS A 51 4.48 -11.11 -4.75
N ALA A 52 4.23 -11.66 -5.95
CA ALA A 52 5.24 -11.87 -7.00
C ALA A 52 5.87 -10.58 -7.58
N PHE A 53 5.23 -9.44 -7.36
CA PHE A 53 5.65 -8.12 -7.85
C PHE A 53 6.24 -7.22 -6.75
N CYS A 54 6.48 -7.73 -5.53
CA CYS A 54 6.84 -6.89 -4.40
C CYS A 54 8.16 -7.32 -3.74
N ALA A 55 9.14 -6.43 -3.72
CA ALA A 55 10.44 -6.65 -3.10
C ALA A 55 10.38 -6.83 -1.57
N SER A 56 9.33 -6.32 -0.91
CA SER A 56 9.15 -6.43 0.54
C SER A 56 8.97 -7.88 1.02
N THR A 57 8.65 -8.81 0.13
CA THR A 57 8.48 -10.23 0.47
C THR A 57 9.78 -11.02 0.46
N VAL A 58 10.85 -10.46 -0.11
CA VAL A 58 12.16 -11.11 -0.18
C VAL A 58 12.72 -11.28 1.23
N GLY A 59 12.98 -12.53 1.62
CA GLY A 59 13.44 -12.89 2.97
C GLY A 59 12.33 -12.98 4.03
N GLY A 60 11.05 -12.88 3.63
CA GLY A 60 9.90 -13.07 4.52
C GLY A 60 9.77 -12.00 5.60
N ARG A 61 8.88 -12.24 6.55
CA ARG A 61 8.66 -11.38 7.72
C ARG A 61 9.55 -11.81 8.88
N VAL A 62 10.21 -10.82 9.50
CA VAL A 62 10.97 -11.02 10.76
C VAL A 62 10.06 -10.79 11.96
N ARG A 63 9.45 -9.59 12.04
CA ARG A 63 8.54 -9.22 13.13
C ARG A 63 7.59 -8.09 12.73
N ASN A 64 6.60 -7.90 13.55
CA ASN A 64 5.73 -6.73 13.51
C ASN A 64 6.47 -5.51 14.07
N LEU A 65 6.16 -4.32 13.54
CA LEU A 65 6.54 -3.06 14.17
C LEU A 65 5.60 -2.76 15.33
N THR A 66 6.16 -2.18 16.39
CA THR A 66 5.36 -1.65 17.51
C THR A 66 4.61 -0.38 17.08
N ALA A 67 3.59 0.01 17.84
CA ALA A 67 2.88 1.25 17.60
C ALA A 67 3.79 2.49 17.68
N GLY A 68 4.80 2.44 18.55
CA GLY A 68 5.84 3.49 18.63
C GLY A 68 6.68 3.56 17.36
N GLU A 69 7.20 2.43 16.86
CA GLU A 69 7.99 2.39 15.63
C GLU A 69 7.19 2.83 14.38
N LEU A 70 5.87 2.60 14.37
CA LEU A 70 4.97 3.14 13.33
C LEU A 70 4.87 4.67 13.43
N LEU A 71 4.68 5.21 14.63
CA LEU A 71 4.57 6.64 14.89
C LEU A 71 5.90 7.36 14.64
N ASP A 72 7.00 6.77 15.02
CA ASP A 72 8.35 7.30 14.84
C ASP A 72 8.67 7.59 13.37
N GLN A 73 8.21 6.73 12.44
CA GLN A 73 8.37 6.98 11.01
C GLN A 73 7.75 8.33 10.59
N VAL A 74 6.59 8.68 11.14
CA VAL A 74 5.91 9.96 10.86
C VAL A 74 6.67 11.12 11.51
N ILE A 75 6.96 11.02 12.81
CA ILE A 75 7.59 12.08 13.60
C ILE A 75 8.99 12.39 13.08
N PHE A 76 9.81 11.36 12.86
CA PHE A 76 11.20 11.58 12.41
C PHE A 76 11.26 12.04 10.95
N THR A 77 10.36 11.56 10.08
CA THR A 77 10.24 12.11 8.71
C THR A 77 9.88 13.60 8.75
N GLN A 78 8.93 14.01 9.59
CA GLN A 78 8.54 15.41 9.73
C GLN A 78 9.69 16.24 10.30
N LYS A 79 10.39 15.74 11.32
CA LYS A 79 11.52 16.42 11.96
C LYS A 79 12.70 16.61 10.99
N ASP A 80 13.05 15.57 10.25
CA ASP A 80 14.20 15.57 9.34
C ASP A 80 13.94 16.42 8.09
N SER A 81 12.76 16.25 7.48
CA SER A 81 12.40 16.99 6.26
C SER A 81 12.03 18.44 6.49
N GLY A 82 11.74 18.84 7.73
CA GLY A 82 11.28 20.18 8.09
C GLY A 82 9.89 20.55 7.55
N VAL A 83 9.12 19.58 7.01
CA VAL A 83 7.78 19.84 6.46
C VAL A 83 6.68 19.09 7.23
N PRO A 84 5.50 19.70 7.42
CA PRO A 84 4.39 19.03 8.07
C PRO A 84 3.87 17.85 7.21
N ILE A 85 3.57 16.74 7.85
CA ILE A 85 2.93 15.59 7.21
C ILE A 85 1.41 15.78 7.27
N SER A 86 0.76 15.77 6.12
CA SER A 86 -0.69 15.92 5.99
C SER A 86 -1.41 14.60 5.82
N ASN A 87 -0.77 13.61 5.20
CA ASN A 87 -1.40 12.33 4.86
C ASN A 87 -0.46 11.17 5.16
N ILE A 88 -1.05 10.03 5.53
CA ILE A 88 -0.32 8.79 5.80
C ILE A 88 -0.87 7.68 4.91
N VAL A 89 0.01 6.91 4.29
CA VAL A 89 -0.36 5.68 3.60
C VAL A 89 0.43 4.50 4.19
N LEU A 90 -0.28 3.50 4.69
CA LEU A 90 0.31 2.25 5.17
C LEU A 90 0.46 1.30 3.97
N MET A 91 1.40 1.61 3.09
CA MET A 91 1.68 0.89 1.84
C MET A 91 3.18 0.56 1.69
N GLY A 92 3.94 0.71 2.77
CA GLY A 92 5.35 0.34 2.84
C GLY A 92 5.56 -1.17 3.05
N ILE A 93 6.61 -1.53 3.76
CA ILE A 93 6.95 -2.92 4.05
C ILE A 93 5.95 -3.52 5.03
N GLY A 94 5.37 -4.68 4.67
CA GLY A 94 4.48 -5.45 5.55
C GLY A 94 3.00 -5.38 5.18
N GLU A 95 2.22 -6.20 5.88
CA GLU A 95 0.76 -6.23 5.81
C GLU A 95 0.18 -5.63 7.10
N PRO A 96 -0.46 -4.45 7.03
CA PRO A 96 -0.96 -3.77 8.23
C PRO A 96 -1.97 -4.59 9.04
N LEU A 97 -2.84 -5.36 8.38
CA LEU A 97 -3.85 -6.16 9.08
C LEU A 97 -3.29 -7.45 9.70
N ASP A 98 -2.07 -7.86 9.34
CA ASP A 98 -1.32 -8.91 10.03
C ASP A 98 -0.59 -8.38 11.29
N ASN A 99 -0.46 -7.05 11.40
CA ASN A 99 0.01 -6.33 12.59
C ASN A 99 -1.10 -5.51 13.25
N TYR A 100 -2.31 -6.04 13.30
CA TYR A 100 -3.54 -5.31 13.58
C TYR A 100 -3.49 -4.47 14.87
N ASP A 101 -3.09 -5.06 16.00
CA ASP A 101 -3.19 -4.40 17.31
C ASP A 101 -2.23 -3.20 17.43
N ASN A 102 -1.01 -3.32 16.90
CA ASN A 102 -0.06 -2.21 16.86
C ASN A 102 -0.52 -1.12 15.89
N VAL A 103 -1.02 -1.50 14.72
CA VAL A 103 -1.57 -0.54 13.73
C VAL A 103 -2.78 0.18 14.33
N ARG A 104 -3.69 -0.52 15.00
CA ARG A 104 -4.83 0.09 15.68
C ARG A 104 -4.41 1.11 16.75
N ARG A 105 -3.42 0.74 17.57
CA ARG A 105 -2.85 1.65 18.58
C ARG A 105 -2.15 2.84 17.94
N PHE A 106 -1.39 2.63 16.87
CA PHE A 106 -0.78 3.72 16.08
C PHE A 106 -1.83 4.71 15.57
N LEU A 107 -2.94 4.22 14.99
CA LEU A 107 -4.03 5.07 14.50
C LEU A 107 -4.61 5.96 15.61
N THR A 108 -4.75 5.43 16.83
CA THR A 108 -5.17 6.22 17.99
C THR A 108 -4.15 7.32 18.32
N LEU A 109 -2.87 6.98 18.37
CA LEU A 109 -1.80 7.90 18.76
C LEU A 109 -1.60 9.03 17.74
N VAL A 110 -1.57 8.69 16.45
CA VAL A 110 -1.31 9.67 15.38
C VAL A 110 -2.47 10.65 15.18
N ASN A 111 -3.69 10.25 15.55
CA ASN A 111 -4.89 11.08 15.48
C ASN A 111 -5.12 11.88 16.78
N HIS A 112 -4.37 11.65 17.85
CA HIS A 112 -4.58 12.29 19.13
C HIS A 112 -4.36 13.81 19.03
N PRO A 113 -5.26 14.66 19.57
CA PRO A 113 -5.17 16.12 19.46
C PRO A 113 -3.91 16.71 20.09
N ASP A 114 -3.40 16.10 21.16
CA ASP A 114 -2.16 16.51 21.84
C ASP A 114 -0.89 15.90 21.19
N GLY A 115 -1.03 15.17 20.08
CA GLY A 115 0.07 14.54 19.35
C GLY A 115 0.27 15.12 17.96
N VAL A 116 0.49 14.24 16.97
CA VAL A 116 0.67 14.65 15.56
C VAL A 116 -0.62 15.19 14.94
N ASN A 117 -1.76 14.77 15.46
CA ASN A 117 -3.12 15.24 15.11
C ASN A 117 -3.46 15.10 13.62
N ILE A 118 -3.11 13.98 13.01
CA ILE A 118 -3.50 13.68 11.63
C ILE A 118 -4.87 12.99 11.64
N GLY A 119 -5.88 13.63 11.03
CA GLY A 119 -7.25 13.13 10.97
C GLY A 119 -7.37 11.80 10.21
N MET A 120 -8.28 10.91 10.63
CA MET A 120 -8.46 9.57 10.03
C MET A 120 -8.73 9.62 8.52
N ARG A 121 -9.40 10.65 8.00
CA ARG A 121 -9.66 10.82 6.56
C ARG A 121 -8.40 11.06 5.72
N HIS A 122 -7.31 11.43 6.37
CA HIS A 122 -5.99 11.62 5.77
C HIS A 122 -5.11 10.36 5.86
N ILE A 123 -5.67 9.25 6.34
CA ILE A 123 -4.95 7.99 6.48
C ILE A 123 -5.55 6.95 5.51
N SER A 124 -4.69 6.34 4.71
CA SER A 124 -5.03 5.18 3.87
C SER A 124 -4.33 3.94 4.40
N LEU A 125 -5.10 2.93 4.74
CA LEU A 125 -4.62 1.62 5.15
C LEU A 125 -4.78 0.66 3.99
N SER A 126 -3.67 0.10 3.51
CA SER A 126 -3.69 -0.92 2.46
C SER A 126 -3.63 -2.32 3.06
N THR A 127 -4.31 -3.26 2.40
CA THR A 127 -4.26 -4.68 2.76
C THR A 127 -4.27 -5.56 1.52
N CYS A 128 -3.56 -6.68 1.59
CA CYS A 128 -3.64 -7.76 0.59
C CYS A 128 -4.96 -8.55 0.65
N GLY A 129 -5.84 -8.24 1.62
CA GLY A 129 -7.17 -8.85 1.73
C GLY A 129 -7.31 -9.87 2.85
N LEU A 130 -6.72 -9.62 4.01
CA LEU A 130 -6.97 -10.41 5.23
C LEU A 130 -8.39 -10.17 5.72
N ILE A 131 -9.35 -11.02 5.32
CA ILE A 131 -10.79 -10.85 5.56
C ILE A 131 -11.10 -10.62 7.02
N ARG A 132 -10.54 -11.42 7.94
CA ARG A 132 -10.76 -11.23 9.38
C ARG A 132 -10.30 -9.85 9.87
N GLY A 133 -9.21 -9.33 9.30
CA GLY A 133 -8.72 -7.99 9.61
C GLY A 133 -9.65 -6.91 9.05
N ILE A 134 -10.18 -7.08 7.84
CA ILE A 134 -11.16 -6.16 7.24
C ILE A 134 -12.45 -6.12 8.06
N ASP A 135 -12.99 -7.29 8.42
CA ASP A 135 -14.21 -7.37 9.23
C ASP A 135 -13.99 -6.74 10.62
N ARG A 136 -12.84 -7.00 11.26
CA ARG A 136 -12.47 -6.38 12.53
C ARG A 136 -12.34 -4.85 12.41
N LEU A 137 -11.72 -4.36 11.31
CA LEU A 137 -11.58 -2.92 11.07
C LEU A 137 -12.93 -2.23 10.84
N ALA A 138 -13.91 -2.93 10.25
CA ALA A 138 -15.26 -2.42 10.06
C ALA A 138 -15.97 -2.15 11.41
N GLU A 139 -15.68 -2.96 12.44
CA GLU A 139 -16.25 -2.78 13.80
C GLU A 139 -15.72 -1.53 14.50
N GLU A 140 -14.51 -1.09 14.16
CA GLU A 140 -13.89 0.08 14.79
C GLU A 140 -14.53 1.43 14.38
N GLY A 141 -15.32 1.47 13.32
CA GLY A 141 -15.99 2.69 12.84
C GLY A 141 -15.04 3.81 12.40
N LEU A 142 -13.76 3.50 12.12
CA LEU A 142 -12.74 4.47 11.74
C LEU A 142 -13.04 5.06 10.36
N GLN A 143 -12.84 6.38 10.23
CA GLN A 143 -13.11 7.12 9.00
C GLN A 143 -11.91 7.15 8.04
N LEU A 144 -11.01 6.18 8.11
CA LEU A 144 -9.88 6.05 7.20
C LEU A 144 -10.32 5.56 5.80
N THR A 145 -9.40 5.63 4.83
CA THR A 145 -9.58 5.00 3.51
C THR A 145 -9.02 3.59 3.56
N LEU A 146 -9.86 2.58 3.27
CA LEU A 146 -9.40 1.22 3.09
C LEU A 146 -9.00 1.03 1.62
N SER A 147 -7.73 0.69 1.38
CA SER A 147 -7.19 0.31 0.08
C SER A 147 -6.98 -1.20 0.04
N VAL A 148 -7.59 -1.87 -0.94
CA VAL A 148 -7.50 -3.32 -1.07
C VAL A 148 -6.67 -3.68 -2.29
N SER A 149 -5.54 -4.34 -2.07
CA SER A 149 -4.68 -4.90 -3.13
C SER A 149 -5.39 -6.05 -3.81
N LEU A 150 -6.14 -5.74 -4.87
CA LEU A 150 -6.91 -6.72 -5.64
C LEU A 150 -6.05 -7.37 -6.73
N HIS A 151 -5.45 -6.55 -7.58
CA HIS A 151 -4.49 -6.86 -8.66
C HIS A 151 -4.96 -7.86 -9.74
N ALA A 152 -6.04 -8.59 -9.52
CA ALA A 152 -6.70 -9.40 -10.53
C ALA A 152 -8.18 -9.61 -10.19
N PRO A 153 -9.08 -9.74 -11.19
CA PRO A 153 -10.50 -9.92 -10.96
C PRO A 153 -10.93 -11.39 -10.81
N ASP A 154 -10.02 -12.35 -11.03
CA ASP A 154 -10.27 -13.79 -10.95
C ASP A 154 -9.25 -14.49 -10.05
N ASP A 155 -9.61 -15.68 -9.57
CA ASP A 155 -8.82 -16.43 -8.60
C ASP A 155 -7.54 -17.02 -9.19
N GLU A 156 -7.53 -17.41 -10.45
CA GLU A 156 -6.37 -17.98 -11.13
C GLU A 156 -5.25 -16.95 -11.19
N THR A 157 -5.53 -15.80 -11.81
CA THR A 157 -4.56 -14.71 -11.96
C THR A 157 -4.15 -14.15 -10.61
N ARG A 158 -5.13 -13.94 -9.70
CA ARG A 158 -4.83 -13.41 -8.37
C ARG A 158 -3.97 -14.34 -7.54
N SER A 159 -4.22 -15.66 -7.59
CA SER A 159 -3.45 -16.64 -6.83
C SER A 159 -2.02 -16.81 -7.34
N ALA A 160 -1.78 -16.57 -8.63
CA ALA A 160 -0.45 -16.52 -9.21
C ALA A 160 0.34 -15.30 -8.74
N LEU A 161 -0.31 -14.13 -8.66
CA LEU A 161 0.31 -12.87 -8.23
C LEU A 161 0.41 -12.74 -6.71
N MET A 162 -0.58 -13.23 -5.98
CA MET A 162 -0.75 -13.05 -4.54
C MET A 162 -1.16 -14.38 -3.88
N PRO A 163 -0.22 -15.16 -3.33
CA PRO A 163 -0.49 -16.48 -2.75
C PRO A 163 -1.56 -16.51 -1.66
N ILE A 164 -1.78 -15.37 -0.97
CA ILE A 164 -2.83 -15.22 0.06
C ILE A 164 -4.23 -15.53 -0.50
N ASN A 165 -4.47 -15.34 -1.80
CA ASN A 165 -5.74 -15.60 -2.44
C ASN A 165 -6.15 -17.10 -2.40
N ARG A 166 -5.19 -18.02 -2.34
CA ARG A 166 -5.45 -19.46 -2.28
C ARG A 166 -6.29 -19.86 -1.06
N GLY A 167 -6.25 -19.07 0.01
CA GLY A 167 -7.00 -19.33 1.24
C GLY A 167 -8.38 -18.67 1.28
N THR A 168 -8.66 -17.67 0.43
CA THR A 168 -9.88 -16.85 0.56
C THR A 168 -10.68 -16.67 -0.72
N GLY A 169 -10.02 -16.52 -1.86
CA GLY A 169 -10.66 -16.21 -3.14
C GLY A 169 -11.15 -14.75 -3.27
N VAL A 170 -11.31 -14.33 -4.53
CA VAL A 170 -11.72 -12.96 -4.90
C VAL A 170 -13.12 -12.64 -4.41
N GLU A 171 -14.08 -13.56 -4.56
CA GLU A 171 -15.47 -13.32 -4.18
C GLU A 171 -15.62 -13.11 -2.68
N ALA A 172 -14.97 -13.93 -1.86
CA ALA A 172 -15.00 -13.76 -0.40
C ALA A 172 -14.35 -12.42 0.04
N LEU A 173 -13.28 -12.00 -0.64
CA LEU A 173 -12.66 -10.69 -0.41
C LEU A 173 -13.61 -9.54 -0.75
N LEU A 174 -14.25 -9.59 -1.93
CA LEU A 174 -15.21 -8.56 -2.33
C LEU A 174 -16.43 -8.52 -1.42
N ALA A 175 -16.90 -9.69 -0.94
CA ALA A 175 -17.95 -9.77 0.06
C ALA A 175 -17.54 -9.07 1.39
N ALA A 176 -16.31 -9.26 1.85
CA ALA A 176 -15.79 -8.54 3.03
C ALA A 176 -15.73 -7.02 2.79
N CYS A 177 -15.33 -6.58 1.59
CA CYS A 177 -15.34 -5.17 1.20
C CYS A 177 -16.77 -4.59 1.21
N ARG A 178 -17.76 -5.32 0.71
CA ARG A 178 -19.18 -4.91 0.78
C ARG A 178 -19.67 -4.77 2.23
N ARG A 179 -19.31 -5.71 3.13
CA ARG A 179 -19.62 -5.60 4.57
C ARG A 179 -18.97 -4.38 5.22
N TYR A 180 -17.69 -4.14 4.91
CA TYR A 180 -16.97 -2.96 5.39
C TYR A 180 -17.67 -1.67 4.95
N PHE A 181 -18.02 -1.56 3.66
CA PHE A 181 -18.75 -0.39 3.14
C PHE A 181 -20.11 -0.22 3.82
N ALA A 182 -20.89 -1.30 3.93
CA ALA A 182 -22.22 -1.26 4.56
C ALA A 182 -22.15 -0.74 6.02
N LYS A 183 -21.08 -1.07 6.74
CA LYS A 183 -20.91 -0.68 8.14
C LYS A 183 -20.33 0.72 8.33
N THR A 184 -19.40 1.13 7.46
CA THR A 184 -18.64 2.38 7.64
C THR A 184 -19.10 3.52 6.74
N GLY A 185 -19.82 3.22 5.65
CA GLY A 185 -20.15 4.16 4.59
C GLY A 185 -18.91 4.62 3.78
N ARG A 186 -17.74 4.03 4.02
CA ARG A 186 -16.47 4.47 3.40
C ARG A 186 -16.20 3.72 2.10
N ARG A 187 -16.00 4.49 1.02
CA ARG A 187 -15.61 3.95 -0.29
C ARG A 187 -14.33 3.12 -0.19
N ILE A 188 -14.30 1.97 -0.87
CA ILE A 188 -13.11 1.15 -1.02
C ILE A 188 -12.28 1.65 -2.22
N SER A 189 -10.97 1.73 -2.04
CA SER A 189 -10.01 1.89 -3.12
C SER A 189 -9.41 0.53 -3.48
N TYR A 190 -9.61 0.06 -4.71
CA TYR A 190 -8.99 -1.18 -5.19
C TYR A 190 -7.70 -0.85 -5.92
N GLU A 191 -6.59 -1.32 -5.36
CA GLU A 191 -5.26 -1.17 -5.96
C GLU A 191 -5.07 -2.26 -7.02
N TYR A 192 -4.66 -1.87 -8.22
CA TYR A 192 -4.52 -2.77 -9.36
C TYR A 192 -3.20 -2.50 -10.09
N ALA A 193 -2.17 -3.30 -9.82
CA ALA A 193 -0.90 -3.26 -10.53
C ALA A 193 -1.11 -3.76 -11.96
N MET A 194 -0.77 -2.94 -12.96
CA MET A 194 -0.95 -3.23 -14.37
C MET A 194 0.27 -3.98 -14.91
N ILE A 195 0.12 -5.29 -15.17
CA ILE A 195 1.19 -6.22 -15.53
C ILE A 195 0.95 -6.75 -16.94
N ASP A 196 1.92 -6.54 -17.81
CA ASP A 196 1.87 -6.91 -19.24
C ASP A 196 1.60 -8.41 -19.44
N GLY A 197 0.57 -8.72 -20.21
CA GLY A 197 0.17 -10.09 -20.58
C GLY A 197 -0.38 -10.93 -19.43
N VAL A 198 -0.53 -10.37 -18.21
CA VAL A 198 -0.97 -11.12 -17.03
C VAL A 198 -2.39 -10.74 -16.59
N ASN A 199 -2.63 -9.45 -16.33
CA ASN A 199 -3.90 -8.97 -15.77
C ASN A 199 -4.48 -7.75 -16.51
N ASP A 200 -3.94 -7.41 -17.67
CA ASP A 200 -4.18 -6.15 -18.39
C ASP A 200 -5.04 -6.28 -19.65
N THR A 201 -5.62 -7.46 -19.89
CA THR A 201 -6.43 -7.72 -21.08
C THR A 201 -7.82 -7.08 -21.00
N PRO A 202 -8.51 -6.86 -22.15
CA PRO A 202 -9.91 -6.41 -22.18
C PRO A 202 -10.86 -7.31 -21.38
N ARG A 203 -10.58 -8.63 -21.32
CA ARG A 203 -11.34 -9.59 -20.50
C ARG A 203 -11.21 -9.30 -19.01
N HIS A 204 -9.99 -8.99 -18.54
CA HIS A 204 -9.77 -8.62 -17.14
C HIS A 204 -10.48 -7.31 -16.78
N ALA A 205 -10.46 -6.30 -17.66
CA ALA A 205 -11.19 -5.06 -17.42
C ALA A 205 -12.70 -5.28 -17.37
N ALA A 206 -13.24 -6.12 -18.28
CA ALA A 206 -14.66 -6.47 -18.30
C ALA A 206 -15.06 -7.19 -16.98
N LEU A 207 -14.31 -8.23 -16.59
CA LEU A 207 -14.61 -9.00 -15.39
C LEU A 207 -14.47 -8.15 -14.12
N LEU A 208 -13.46 -7.27 -14.05
CA LEU A 208 -13.33 -6.32 -12.93
C LEU A 208 -14.54 -5.39 -12.86
N GLY A 209 -14.99 -4.92 -14.02
CA GLY A 209 -16.20 -4.11 -14.14
C GLY A 209 -17.43 -4.83 -13.59
N ASP A 210 -17.67 -6.07 -14.05
CA ASP A 210 -18.81 -6.88 -13.60
C ASP A 210 -18.79 -7.12 -12.07
N ARG A 211 -17.62 -7.36 -11.49
CA ARG A 211 -17.47 -7.59 -10.05
C ARG A 211 -17.68 -6.34 -9.18
N LEU A 212 -17.41 -5.16 -9.73
CA LEU A 212 -17.53 -3.88 -9.01
C LEU A 212 -18.82 -3.12 -9.35
N GLU A 213 -19.61 -3.61 -10.30
CA GLU A 213 -20.88 -3.01 -10.67
C GLU A 213 -21.80 -2.87 -9.45
N GLY A 214 -22.49 -1.72 -9.35
CA GLY A 214 -23.39 -1.41 -8.24
C GLY A 214 -22.70 -1.14 -6.89
N THR A 215 -21.36 -1.12 -6.84
CA THR A 215 -20.62 -0.80 -5.62
C THR A 215 -20.08 0.63 -5.63
N VAL A 216 -19.87 1.21 -4.44
CA VAL A 216 -19.17 2.48 -4.30
C VAL A 216 -17.67 2.21 -4.26
N ALA A 217 -17.09 2.01 -5.44
CA ALA A 217 -15.69 1.64 -5.61
C ALA A 217 -14.88 2.75 -6.29
N HIS A 218 -13.56 2.68 -6.15
CA HIS A 218 -12.58 3.40 -6.94
C HIS A 218 -11.46 2.42 -7.29
N VAL A 219 -10.98 2.42 -8.52
CA VAL A 219 -9.83 1.60 -8.93
C VAL A 219 -8.61 2.49 -9.14
N ASN A 220 -7.53 2.18 -8.42
CA ASN A 220 -6.25 2.86 -8.58
C ASN A 220 -5.33 1.98 -9.42
N LEU A 221 -5.17 2.31 -10.69
CA LEU A 221 -4.30 1.62 -11.63
C LEU A 221 -2.84 2.01 -11.38
N ILE A 222 -2.03 1.05 -11.02
CA ILE A 222 -0.62 1.26 -10.67
C ILE A 222 0.23 0.73 -11.82
N PRO A 223 0.88 1.59 -12.62
CA PRO A 223 1.91 1.11 -13.54
C PRO A 223 2.97 0.34 -12.76
N LEU A 224 3.22 -0.91 -13.14
CA LEU A 224 4.15 -1.76 -12.41
C LEU A 224 5.53 -1.10 -12.34
N ASN A 225 6.13 -1.10 -11.15
CA ASN A 225 7.49 -0.64 -10.96
C ASN A 225 8.47 -1.80 -11.10
N TYR A 226 9.67 -1.51 -11.57
CA TYR A 226 10.73 -2.51 -11.70
C TYR A 226 11.11 -3.04 -10.30
N VAL A 227 11.19 -4.36 -10.20
CA VAL A 227 11.71 -5.07 -9.03
C VAL A 227 12.71 -6.09 -9.54
N GLU A 228 13.96 -6.02 -9.06
CA GLU A 228 15.08 -6.84 -9.53
C GLU A 228 14.80 -8.34 -9.50
N GLU A 229 14.08 -8.79 -8.47
CA GLU A 229 13.74 -10.19 -8.24
C GLU A 229 12.51 -10.65 -9.04
N SER A 230 11.91 -9.80 -9.88
CA SER A 230 10.70 -10.10 -10.64
C SER A 230 10.91 -9.95 -12.13
N SER A 231 10.49 -10.94 -12.91
CA SER A 231 10.49 -10.87 -14.37
C SER A 231 9.26 -10.18 -14.97
N LEU A 232 8.33 -9.72 -14.12
CA LEU A 232 7.11 -9.08 -14.55
C LEU A 232 7.38 -7.70 -15.16
N LYS A 233 6.62 -7.34 -16.20
CA LYS A 233 6.79 -6.10 -16.96
C LYS A 233 5.58 -5.18 -16.79
N PRO A 234 5.79 -3.84 -16.84
CA PRO A 234 4.68 -2.89 -16.82
C PRO A 234 3.83 -3.00 -18.10
N SER A 235 2.51 -2.97 -17.91
CA SER A 235 1.56 -3.02 -19.03
C SER A 235 1.59 -1.75 -19.88
N PRO A 236 1.56 -1.85 -21.23
CA PRO A 236 1.33 -0.74 -22.11
C PRO A 236 -0.15 -0.33 -22.23
N HIS A 237 -1.08 -1.12 -21.65
CA HIS A 237 -2.52 -0.99 -21.86
C HIS A 237 -3.25 -0.17 -20.79
N VAL A 238 -2.55 0.48 -19.85
CA VAL A 238 -3.14 1.19 -18.69
C VAL A 238 -4.27 2.15 -19.09
N ALA A 239 -4.04 2.99 -20.10
CA ALA A 239 -5.05 3.97 -20.54
C ALA A 239 -6.28 3.31 -21.19
N ALA A 240 -6.09 2.20 -21.91
CA ALA A 240 -7.21 1.45 -22.51
C ALA A 240 -8.04 0.76 -21.43
N PHE A 241 -7.39 0.17 -20.43
CA PHE A 241 -8.01 -0.48 -19.28
C PHE A 241 -8.83 0.54 -18.45
N GLN A 242 -8.25 1.71 -18.18
CA GLN A 242 -8.94 2.81 -17.49
C GLN A 242 -10.23 3.18 -18.20
N ARG A 243 -10.17 3.47 -19.52
CA ARG A 243 -11.37 3.82 -20.31
C ARG A 243 -12.46 2.74 -20.29
N GLN A 244 -12.08 1.47 -20.23
CA GLN A 244 -13.06 0.38 -20.13
C GLN A 244 -13.80 0.37 -18.78
N LEU A 245 -13.11 0.64 -17.67
CA LEU A 245 -13.74 0.77 -16.36
C LEU A 245 -14.65 2.00 -16.29
N GLU A 246 -14.18 3.14 -16.79
CA GLU A 246 -14.95 4.39 -16.81
C GLU A 246 -16.24 4.27 -17.64
N LYS A 247 -16.21 3.56 -18.79
CA LYS A 247 -17.42 3.26 -19.59
C LYS A 247 -18.46 2.44 -18.82
N ARG A 248 -18.06 1.72 -17.79
CA ARG A 248 -18.94 0.97 -16.88
C ARG A 248 -19.32 1.75 -15.63
N GLY A 249 -18.99 3.05 -15.57
CA GLY A 249 -19.29 3.91 -14.44
C GLY A 249 -18.38 3.67 -13.21
N ILE A 250 -17.26 2.97 -13.38
CA ILE A 250 -16.31 2.71 -12.29
C ILE A 250 -15.19 3.76 -12.36
N PRO A 251 -15.11 4.68 -11.37
CA PRO A 251 -14.04 5.67 -11.31
C PRO A 251 -12.67 4.98 -11.23
N ALA A 252 -11.78 5.31 -12.18
CA ALA A 252 -10.44 4.76 -12.21
C ALA A 252 -9.40 5.88 -12.39
N THR A 253 -8.30 5.83 -11.62
CA THR A 253 -7.19 6.77 -11.73
C THR A 253 -5.89 6.02 -11.96
N VAL A 254 -4.97 6.65 -12.71
CA VAL A 254 -3.62 6.13 -12.90
C VAL A 254 -2.70 6.78 -11.88
N ARG A 255 -2.04 5.96 -11.07
CA ARG A 255 -1.12 6.42 -10.02
C ARG A 255 0.13 7.04 -10.62
N ARG A 256 0.50 8.22 -10.14
CA ARG A 256 1.80 8.84 -10.48
C ARG A 256 2.94 7.99 -9.92
N ARG A 257 3.97 7.78 -10.73
CA ARG A 257 5.24 7.25 -10.24
C ARG A 257 6.03 8.39 -9.59
N LEU A 258 6.43 8.19 -8.35
CA LEU A 258 7.28 9.13 -7.61
C LEU A 258 8.50 8.37 -7.09
N GLY A 259 9.68 9.05 -7.08
CA GLY A 259 10.93 8.47 -6.59
C GLY A 259 11.41 7.24 -7.38
N SER A 260 11.15 7.20 -8.69
CA SER A 260 11.54 6.06 -9.53
C SER A 260 13.05 5.93 -9.74
N ASP A 261 13.79 7.01 -9.57
CA ASP A 261 15.26 7.08 -9.66
C ASP A 261 15.96 6.66 -8.36
N ILE A 262 15.20 6.45 -7.28
CA ILE A 262 15.71 6.06 -5.96
C ILE A 262 15.01 4.79 -5.41
N ASP A 263 14.32 4.02 -6.24
CA ASP A 263 13.55 2.83 -5.85
C ASP A 263 12.57 3.11 -4.69
N ALA A 264 11.88 4.25 -4.72
CA ALA A 264 10.93 4.66 -3.69
C ALA A 264 9.46 4.39 -4.05
N SER A 265 9.20 3.79 -5.21
CA SER A 265 7.85 3.51 -5.66
C SER A 265 7.26 2.24 -5.01
N CYS A 266 5.92 2.09 -5.10
CA CYS A 266 5.24 0.92 -4.54
C CYS A 266 5.81 -0.40 -5.05
N GLY A 267 6.00 -1.35 -4.14
CA GLY A 267 6.59 -2.66 -4.41
C GLY A 267 8.12 -2.70 -4.37
N GLN A 268 8.81 -1.55 -4.32
CA GLN A 268 10.28 -1.47 -4.37
C GLN A 268 10.95 -1.42 -3.00
N LEU A 269 10.20 -1.13 -1.93
CA LEU A 269 10.77 -1.01 -0.58
C LEU A 269 11.28 -2.35 -0.06
N ARG A 270 12.50 -2.34 0.49
CA ARG A 270 13.24 -3.54 0.87
C ARG A 270 13.70 -3.49 2.32
N ARG A 271 13.94 -4.66 2.89
CA ARG A 271 14.60 -4.83 4.18
C ARG A 271 16.13 -4.63 4.10
N LYS A 272 16.74 -4.86 2.92
CA LYS A 272 18.18 -4.82 2.71
C LYS A 272 18.67 -3.41 2.44
N ALA A 273 19.52 -2.84 3.30
CA ALA A 273 20.27 -1.68 2.87
C ALA A 273 21.52 -1.32 3.69
N LEU A 274 21.91 -2.05 4.72
CA LEU A 274 23.10 -1.70 5.50
C LEU A 274 24.34 -2.56 5.23
N GLN A 275 24.24 -3.63 4.45
CA GLN A 275 25.41 -4.48 4.18
C GLN A 275 26.37 -3.92 3.11
N ASN A 276 25.93 -2.99 2.24
CA ASN A 276 26.71 -2.50 1.11
C ASN A 276 27.21 -1.04 1.26
N ARG A 277 27.16 -0.43 2.45
CA ARG A 277 27.67 0.93 2.69
C ARG A 277 28.76 1.01 3.75
N ALA A 278 29.39 -0.11 4.09
CA ALA A 278 30.52 -0.19 5.03
C ALA A 278 31.86 -0.51 4.29
N GLU A 279 31.94 -0.23 2.97
CA GLU A 279 33.21 -0.20 2.21
C GLU A 279 33.45 1.19 1.64
#